data_f6812f794bc5cd9f1321970098e3038a
#
_entry.id   f6812f794bc5cd9f1321970098e3038a
#
_cell.length_a   1.000
_cell.length_b   1.000
_cell.length_c   1.000
_cell.angle_alpha   90.00
_cell.angle_beta   90.00
_cell.angle_gamma   90.00
#
_symmetry.space_group_name_H-M   'P 1'
#
loop_
_entity.id
_entity.type
_entity.pdbx_description
1 polymer ?
#
loop_
_entity_poly.entity_id
_entity_poly.type
_entity_poly.pdbx_seq_one_letter_code
_entity_poly.pdbx_strand_id
1 'polypeptide(L)'
;GLGNRVLRKIIGSEINNLNPIEEWYPKKFIEGKNWPNFLKALRIVHMPMDKSDLSHIRKARERLIFDEFYAHHLKLDKFKRTVKKKVGFEVQGNKALVKNLINNLSFKLTEDQFKALSEIIDDIESETKMNRLLQGDVGCGKTIVVLLAAMFVVSGGYQVAIMAPTEVLAMQHIKSVHELLRAEEITELKPTILTGSDHSREKARKLLSISNGEAKIVIGTHALFQKKVHFNNLRLAIIDE
;
A
#
# COMPACT_ATOMS: atom_id res chain seq x y z
N GLY A 1 -35.15 -11.68 -6.58
CA GLY A 1 -33.84 -12.28 -6.35
C GLY A 1 -33.94 -13.80 -6.19
N LEU A 2 -32.83 -14.53 -6.38
CA LEU A 2 -32.78 -15.97 -6.20
C LEU A 2 -32.96 -16.32 -4.71
N GLY A 3 -33.97 -17.15 -4.41
CA GLY A 3 -34.19 -17.61 -3.03
C GLY A 3 -33.16 -18.67 -2.61
N ASN A 4 -32.88 -18.76 -1.29
CA ASN A 4 -31.89 -19.69 -0.73
C ASN A 4 -32.05 -21.15 -1.15
N ARG A 5 -33.28 -21.59 -1.38
CA ARG A 5 -33.58 -22.96 -1.84
C ARG A 5 -33.05 -23.21 -3.25
N VAL A 6 -33.16 -22.22 -4.14
CA VAL A 6 -32.69 -22.31 -5.52
C VAL A 6 -31.16 -22.29 -5.56
N LEU A 7 -30.53 -21.36 -4.80
CA LEU A 7 -29.09 -21.31 -4.67
C LEU A 7 -28.49 -22.62 -4.15
N ARG A 8 -29.07 -23.19 -3.10
CA ARG A 8 -28.62 -24.48 -2.54
C ARG A 8 -28.72 -25.62 -3.58
N LYS A 9 -29.80 -25.65 -4.39
CA LYS A 9 -29.97 -26.67 -5.45
C LYS A 9 -28.93 -26.53 -6.55
N ILE A 10 -28.64 -25.29 -6.98
CA ILE A 10 -27.64 -25.02 -8.02
C ILE A 10 -26.22 -25.38 -7.48
N ILE A 11 -25.83 -24.89 -6.30
CA ILE A 11 -24.55 -25.18 -5.71
C ILE A 11 -24.36 -26.69 -5.50
N GLY A 12 -25.37 -27.36 -4.99
CA GLY A 12 -25.34 -28.83 -4.79
C GLY A 12 -25.14 -29.60 -6.09
N SER A 13 -25.85 -29.21 -7.16
CA SER A 13 -25.67 -29.80 -8.48
C SER A 13 -24.25 -29.63 -9.01
N GLU A 14 -23.72 -28.41 -8.93
CA GLU A 14 -22.36 -28.11 -9.42
C GLU A 14 -21.28 -28.84 -8.62
N ILE A 15 -21.38 -28.89 -7.29
CA ILE A 15 -20.41 -29.62 -6.44
C ILE A 15 -20.41 -31.13 -6.76
N ASN A 16 -21.57 -31.70 -7.11
CA ASN A 16 -21.66 -33.12 -7.48
C ASN A 16 -21.04 -33.41 -8.86
N ASN A 17 -21.06 -32.43 -9.75
CA ASN A 17 -20.48 -32.52 -11.09
C ASN A 17 -18.99 -32.15 -11.15
N LEU A 18 -18.38 -31.69 -10.03
CA LEU A 18 -16.95 -31.40 -10.01
C LEU A 18 -16.11 -32.66 -10.21
N ASN A 19 -15.21 -32.59 -11.16
CA ASN A 19 -14.19 -33.62 -11.34
C ASN A 19 -13.34 -33.77 -10.09
N PRO A 20 -12.74 -34.94 -9.82
CA PRO A 20 -11.77 -35.09 -8.75
C PRO A 20 -10.65 -34.04 -8.90
N ILE A 21 -10.41 -33.28 -7.85
CA ILE A 21 -9.34 -32.30 -7.78
C ILE A 21 -8.22 -32.90 -6.95
N GLU A 22 -7.02 -32.89 -7.49
CA GLU A 22 -5.83 -33.35 -6.80
C GLU A 22 -5.53 -32.47 -5.59
N GLU A 23 -5.13 -33.09 -4.47
CA GLU A 23 -4.82 -32.38 -3.24
C GLU A 23 -3.48 -31.67 -3.37
N TRP A 24 -3.46 -30.36 -3.14
CA TRP A 24 -2.24 -29.52 -3.27
C TRP A 24 -1.39 -29.42 -2.02
N TYR A 25 -1.85 -29.97 -0.88
CA TYR A 25 -1.06 -30.05 0.32
C TYR A 25 -0.48 -31.45 0.53
N PRO A 26 0.69 -31.57 1.18
CA PRO A 26 1.21 -32.86 1.58
C PRO A 26 0.21 -33.62 2.48
N LYS A 27 0.05 -34.92 2.25
CA LYS A 27 -0.90 -35.77 2.99
C LYS A 27 -0.73 -35.65 4.51
N LYS A 28 0.53 -35.67 4.99
CA LYS A 28 0.87 -35.52 6.41
C LYS A 28 0.36 -34.21 7.02
N PHE A 29 0.34 -33.12 6.23
CA PHE A 29 -0.15 -31.82 6.68
C PHE A 29 -1.67 -31.84 6.90
N ILE A 30 -2.43 -32.41 5.97
CA ILE A 30 -3.88 -32.54 6.06
C ILE A 30 -4.27 -33.44 7.23
N GLU A 31 -3.61 -34.59 7.36
CA GLU A 31 -3.85 -35.55 8.45
C GLU A 31 -3.54 -34.93 9.81
N GLY A 32 -2.41 -34.20 9.95
CA GLY A 32 -2.04 -33.53 11.19
C GLY A 32 -3.02 -32.44 11.65
N LYS A 33 -3.79 -31.87 10.73
CA LYS A 33 -4.87 -30.91 11.01
C LYS A 33 -6.24 -31.57 11.19
N ASN A 34 -6.36 -32.86 10.90
CA ASN A 34 -7.65 -33.56 10.83
C ASN A 34 -8.62 -32.88 9.85
N TRP A 35 -8.10 -32.42 8.71
CA TRP A 35 -8.93 -31.80 7.69
C TRP A 35 -9.40 -32.80 6.64
N PRO A 36 -10.64 -32.67 6.13
CA PRO A 36 -11.06 -33.39 4.95
C PRO A 36 -10.32 -32.85 3.71
N ASN A 37 -10.27 -33.62 2.63
CA ASN A 37 -9.82 -33.12 1.34
C ASN A 37 -10.76 -31.99 0.85
N PHE A 38 -10.28 -31.22 -0.11
CA PHE A 38 -10.99 -30.01 -0.58
C PHE A 38 -12.44 -30.27 -1.03
N LEU A 39 -12.66 -31.27 -1.90
CA LEU A 39 -14.01 -31.59 -2.38
C LEU A 39 -14.93 -32.10 -1.26
N LYS A 40 -14.39 -32.88 -0.33
CA LYS A 40 -15.15 -33.32 0.83
C LYS A 40 -15.48 -32.16 1.75
N ALA A 41 -14.55 -31.19 1.91
CA ALA A 41 -14.81 -29.96 2.67
C ALA A 41 -15.94 -29.14 2.05
N LEU A 42 -15.92 -28.93 0.74
CA LEU A 42 -16.99 -28.23 0.01
C LEU A 42 -18.35 -28.92 0.21
N ARG A 43 -18.40 -30.24 0.07
CA ARG A 43 -19.65 -31.01 0.27
C ARG A 43 -20.21 -30.89 1.67
N ILE A 44 -19.34 -31.02 2.69
CA ILE A 44 -19.76 -30.91 4.10
C ILE A 44 -20.32 -29.51 4.40
N VAL A 45 -19.71 -28.45 3.90
CA VAL A 45 -20.14 -27.08 4.19
C VAL A 45 -21.42 -26.71 3.45
N HIS A 46 -21.57 -27.13 2.19
CA HIS A 46 -22.71 -26.73 1.37
C HIS A 46 -23.91 -27.70 1.41
N MET A 47 -23.65 -28.95 1.74
CA MET A 47 -24.67 -30.01 1.82
C MET A 47 -24.50 -30.83 3.10
N PRO A 48 -24.65 -30.21 4.29
CA PRO A 48 -24.56 -30.95 5.53
C PRO A 48 -25.61 -32.02 5.63
N MET A 49 -25.19 -33.28 5.77
CA MET A 49 -26.07 -34.45 5.82
C MET A 49 -26.71 -34.62 7.20
N ASP A 50 -26.03 -34.21 8.25
CA ASP A 50 -26.53 -34.34 9.62
C ASP A 50 -26.18 -33.08 10.43
N LYS A 51 -27.15 -32.59 11.21
CA LYS A 51 -26.95 -31.44 12.10
C LYS A 51 -26.14 -31.77 13.36
N SER A 52 -25.94 -33.04 13.67
CA SER A 52 -25.27 -33.53 14.89
C SER A 52 -23.76 -33.46 14.81
N ASP A 53 -23.16 -33.32 13.60
CA ASP A 53 -21.72 -33.39 13.42
C ASP A 53 -21.08 -32.01 13.20
N LEU A 54 -21.26 -31.14 14.18
CA LEU A 54 -20.68 -29.80 14.18
C LEU A 54 -19.15 -29.81 14.10
N SER A 55 -18.50 -30.87 14.58
CA SER A 55 -17.05 -30.99 14.57
C SER A 55 -16.49 -31.12 13.15
N HIS A 56 -17.12 -31.96 12.32
CA HIS A 56 -16.75 -32.13 10.91
C HIS A 56 -17.02 -30.87 10.08
N ILE A 57 -18.16 -30.20 10.32
CA ILE A 57 -18.46 -28.92 9.66
C ILE A 57 -17.42 -27.88 10.01
N ARG A 58 -17.00 -27.79 11.28
CA ARG A 58 -15.97 -26.88 11.74
C ARG A 58 -14.64 -27.15 11.04
N LYS A 59 -14.19 -28.41 10.98
CA LYS A 59 -12.94 -28.80 10.31
C LYS A 59 -12.98 -28.54 8.81
N ALA A 60 -14.11 -28.78 8.16
CA ALA A 60 -14.29 -28.45 6.75
C ALA A 60 -14.22 -26.93 6.49
N ARG A 61 -14.84 -26.11 7.36
CA ARG A 61 -14.72 -24.64 7.26
C ARG A 61 -13.31 -24.15 7.52
N GLU A 62 -12.62 -24.66 8.54
CA GLU A 62 -11.21 -24.35 8.81
C GLU A 62 -10.36 -24.61 7.57
N ARG A 63 -10.57 -25.73 6.90
CA ARG A 63 -9.85 -26.08 5.67
C ARG A 63 -10.11 -25.05 4.55
N LEU A 64 -11.35 -24.72 4.26
CA LEU A 64 -11.70 -23.79 3.18
C LEU A 64 -11.21 -22.38 3.48
N ILE A 65 -11.30 -21.92 4.72
CA ILE A 65 -10.76 -20.64 5.17
C ILE A 65 -9.23 -20.58 4.96
N PHE A 66 -8.56 -21.65 5.35
CA PHE A 66 -7.10 -21.74 5.16
C PHE A 66 -6.71 -21.70 3.68
N ASP A 67 -7.44 -22.43 2.82
CA ASP A 67 -7.20 -22.42 1.37
C ASP A 67 -7.34 -21.02 0.77
N GLU A 68 -8.36 -20.28 1.16
CA GLU A 68 -8.60 -18.92 0.68
C GLU A 68 -7.47 -17.97 1.11
N PHE A 69 -7.10 -17.98 2.39
CA PHE A 69 -6.00 -17.16 2.89
C PHE A 69 -4.65 -17.55 2.27
N TYR A 70 -4.40 -18.85 2.09
CA TYR A 70 -3.16 -19.33 1.50
C TYR A 70 -3.06 -18.93 0.02
N ALA A 71 -4.15 -19.09 -0.75
CA ALA A 71 -4.21 -18.64 -2.14
C ALA A 71 -4.00 -17.13 -2.26
N HIS A 72 -4.61 -16.34 -1.37
CA HIS A 72 -4.40 -14.90 -1.30
C HIS A 72 -2.94 -14.56 -0.99
N HIS A 73 -2.34 -15.25 -0.02
CA HIS A 73 -0.93 -15.03 0.35
C HIS A 73 0.04 -15.38 -0.80
N LEU A 74 -0.19 -16.50 -1.49
CA LEU A 74 0.59 -16.89 -2.66
C LEU A 74 0.48 -15.85 -3.79
N LYS A 75 -0.72 -15.31 -4.01
CA LYS A 75 -0.96 -14.24 -5.00
C LYS A 75 -0.16 -12.99 -4.65
N LEU A 76 -0.16 -12.59 -3.38
CA LEU A 76 0.62 -11.44 -2.90
C LEU A 76 2.13 -11.69 -3.02
N ASP A 77 2.61 -12.89 -2.67
CA ASP A 77 4.03 -13.23 -2.80
C ASP A 77 4.48 -13.23 -4.26
N LYS A 78 3.69 -13.82 -5.15
CA LYS A 78 3.94 -13.76 -6.60
C LYS A 78 3.97 -12.32 -7.12
N PHE A 79 3.03 -11.48 -6.67
CA PHE A 79 3.00 -10.06 -7.01
C PHE A 79 4.27 -9.34 -6.51
N LYS A 80 4.64 -9.52 -5.23
CA LYS A 80 5.86 -8.94 -4.65
C LYS A 80 7.11 -9.34 -5.42
N ARG A 81 7.25 -10.63 -5.77
CA ARG A 81 8.39 -11.13 -6.58
C ARG A 81 8.40 -10.51 -7.98
N THR A 82 7.24 -10.29 -8.58
CA THR A 82 7.14 -9.66 -9.91
C THR A 82 7.51 -8.18 -9.85
N VAL A 83 7.09 -7.47 -8.79
CA VAL A 83 7.44 -6.07 -8.58
C VAL A 83 8.93 -5.91 -8.29
N LYS A 84 9.50 -6.74 -7.40
CA LYS A 84 10.94 -6.73 -7.09
C LYS A 84 11.85 -7.02 -8.29
N LYS A 85 11.35 -7.77 -9.30
CA LYS A 85 12.11 -8.02 -10.54
C LYS A 85 12.12 -6.82 -11.49
N LYS A 86 11.27 -5.81 -11.27
CA LYS A 86 11.28 -4.59 -12.09
C LYS A 86 12.43 -3.71 -11.59
N VAL A 87 13.31 -3.36 -12.49
CA VAL A 87 14.39 -2.40 -12.24
C VAL A 87 13.76 -1.11 -11.74
N GLY A 88 14.19 -0.67 -10.58
CA GLY A 88 13.89 0.64 -10.00
C GLY A 88 14.86 1.69 -10.53
N PHE A 89 14.79 2.84 -9.93
CA PHE A 89 15.77 3.90 -10.17
C PHE A 89 16.38 4.23 -8.81
N GLU A 90 17.66 4.00 -8.70
CA GLU A 90 18.43 4.43 -7.55
C GLU A 90 18.33 5.96 -7.39
N VAL A 91 18.03 6.40 -6.19
CA VAL A 91 17.99 7.82 -5.84
C VAL A 91 19.07 8.10 -4.83
N GLN A 92 20.05 8.89 -5.23
CA GLN A 92 21.10 9.38 -4.32
C GLN A 92 20.65 10.71 -3.74
N GLY A 93 20.16 10.68 -2.49
CA GLY A 93 19.77 11.86 -1.73
C GLY A 93 20.84 12.26 -0.71
N ASN A 94 20.61 13.40 -0.07
CA ASN A 94 21.52 13.94 0.95
C ASN A 94 21.13 13.47 2.36
N LYS A 95 21.79 12.43 2.86
CA LYS A 95 21.58 11.91 4.24
C LYS A 95 21.94 12.95 5.32
N ALA A 96 22.90 13.84 5.06
CA ALA A 96 23.25 14.87 6.02
C ALA A 96 22.12 15.89 6.21
N LEU A 97 21.42 16.25 5.12
CA LEU A 97 20.22 17.09 5.19
C LEU A 97 19.15 16.44 6.05
N VAL A 98 18.85 15.16 5.81
CA VAL A 98 17.83 14.42 6.59
C VAL A 98 18.22 14.36 8.07
N LYS A 99 19.52 14.15 8.39
CA LYS A 99 20.01 14.15 9.76
C LYS A 99 19.84 15.52 10.42
N ASN A 100 20.13 16.60 9.70
CA ASN A 100 19.92 17.96 10.20
C ASN A 100 18.44 18.22 10.48
N LEU A 101 17.55 17.86 9.52
CA LEU A 101 16.10 17.96 9.72
C LEU A 101 15.65 17.23 10.99
N ILE A 102 16.14 16.00 11.23
CA ILE A 102 15.83 15.23 12.44
C ILE A 102 16.29 15.95 13.71
N ASN A 103 17.50 16.52 13.69
CA ASN A 103 18.06 17.21 14.85
C ASN A 103 17.30 18.50 15.21
N ASN A 104 16.69 19.15 14.20
CA ASN A 104 15.97 20.41 14.36
C ASN A 104 14.47 20.22 14.62
N LEU A 105 13.99 18.96 14.69
CA LEU A 105 12.63 18.69 15.15
C LEU A 105 12.46 19.09 16.62
N SER A 106 11.29 19.64 16.97
CA SER A 106 10.92 19.98 18.35
C SER A 106 10.72 18.74 19.24
N PHE A 107 10.81 17.54 18.69
CA PHE A 107 10.65 16.25 19.38
C PHE A 107 11.68 15.26 18.84
N LYS A 108 11.92 14.18 19.57
CA LYS A 108 12.80 13.09 19.12
C LYS A 108 11.99 12.02 18.42
N LEU A 109 12.54 11.50 17.32
CA LEU A 109 11.97 10.31 16.68
C LEU A 109 12.07 9.10 17.62
N THR A 110 11.06 8.25 17.61
CA THR A 110 11.12 6.94 18.27
C THR A 110 12.06 6.00 17.52
N GLU A 111 12.52 4.95 18.17
CA GLU A 111 13.37 3.92 17.54
C GLU A 111 12.70 3.30 16.32
N ASP A 112 11.39 3.01 16.41
CA ASP A 112 10.61 2.44 15.31
C ASP A 112 10.47 3.41 14.14
N GLN A 113 10.25 4.71 14.40
CA GLN A 113 10.21 5.74 13.35
C GLN A 113 11.57 5.86 12.65
N PHE A 114 12.66 5.86 13.41
CA PHE A 114 14.02 5.93 12.86
C PHE A 114 14.33 4.68 12.02
N LYS A 115 13.99 3.49 12.52
CA LYS A 115 14.15 2.24 11.79
C LYS A 115 13.36 2.22 10.50
N ALA A 116 12.08 2.62 10.55
CA ALA A 116 11.22 2.70 9.38
C ALA A 116 11.77 3.67 8.32
N LEU A 117 12.27 4.84 8.75
CA LEU A 117 12.91 5.82 7.86
C LEU A 117 14.17 5.24 7.21
N SER A 118 15.04 4.58 7.99
CA SER A 118 16.26 3.96 7.47
C SER A 118 15.94 2.92 6.41
N GLU A 119 15.00 2.01 6.69
CA GLU A 119 14.57 0.99 5.73
C GLU A 119 13.96 1.58 4.45
N ILE A 120 13.22 2.69 4.55
CA ILE A 120 12.66 3.39 3.39
C ILE A 120 13.79 4.01 2.56
N ILE A 121 14.77 4.64 3.20
CA ILE A 121 15.92 5.24 2.50
C ILE A 121 16.74 4.16 1.80
N ASP A 122 17.02 3.03 2.47
CA ASP A 122 17.74 1.91 1.87
C ASP A 122 17.00 1.34 0.64
N ASP A 123 15.67 1.24 0.71
CA ASP A 123 14.85 0.81 -0.44
C ASP A 123 14.92 1.85 -1.60
N ILE A 124 14.92 3.15 -1.29
CA ILE A 124 14.99 4.24 -2.28
C ILE A 124 16.36 4.29 -2.97
N GLU A 125 17.43 3.99 -2.25
CA GLU A 125 18.80 3.90 -2.76
C GLU A 125 19.04 2.60 -3.56
N SER A 126 18.14 1.63 -3.48
CA SER A 126 18.30 0.37 -4.19
C SER A 126 17.87 0.46 -5.66
N GLU A 127 18.43 -0.41 -6.50
CA GLU A 127 18.00 -0.58 -7.90
C GLU A 127 16.63 -1.25 -8.06
N THR A 128 15.98 -1.63 -6.96
CA THR A 128 14.68 -2.31 -6.98
C THR A 128 13.53 -1.34 -6.71
N LYS A 129 12.37 -1.57 -7.33
CA LYS A 129 11.19 -0.76 -7.05
C LYS A 129 10.69 -1.00 -5.63
N MET A 130 10.65 0.06 -4.83
CA MET A 130 10.03 0.04 -3.52
C MET A 130 8.50 -0.06 -3.67
N ASN A 131 7.90 -0.95 -2.89
CA ASN A 131 6.46 -0.99 -2.64
C ASN A 131 6.28 -1.37 -1.17
N ARG A 132 6.17 -0.36 -0.33
CA ARG A 132 6.20 -0.50 1.13
C ARG A 132 4.93 0.06 1.75
N LEU A 133 4.35 -0.69 2.68
CA LEU A 133 3.27 -0.23 3.55
C LEU A 133 3.89 0.28 4.86
N LEU A 134 3.68 1.56 5.17
CA LEU A 134 3.99 2.15 6.46
C LEU A 134 2.73 2.09 7.34
N GLN A 135 2.73 1.19 8.32
CA GLN A 135 1.58 0.98 9.20
C GLN A 135 1.90 1.43 10.62
N GLY A 136 0.90 1.96 11.30
CA GLY A 136 0.97 2.37 12.70
C GLY A 136 -0.35 3.03 13.11
N ASP A 137 -0.56 3.20 14.41
CA ASP A 137 -1.76 3.81 14.97
C ASP A 137 -1.93 5.28 14.56
N VAL A 138 -3.15 5.80 14.72
CA VAL A 138 -3.42 7.23 14.51
C VAL A 138 -2.59 8.04 15.51
N GLY A 139 -1.89 9.06 15.01
CA GLY A 139 -1.03 9.90 15.86
C GLY A 139 0.36 9.34 16.17
N CYS A 140 0.73 8.13 15.70
CA CYS A 140 2.08 7.58 15.92
C CYS A 140 3.19 8.27 15.10
N GLY A 141 2.88 9.34 14.37
CA GLY A 141 3.86 10.14 13.64
C GLY A 141 4.31 9.56 12.29
N LYS A 142 3.47 8.78 11.58
CA LYS A 142 3.77 8.31 10.21
C LYS A 142 4.14 9.46 9.27
N THR A 143 3.46 10.58 9.40
CA THR A 143 3.66 11.76 8.55
C THR A 143 5.09 12.28 8.57
N ILE A 144 5.75 12.35 9.74
CA ILE A 144 7.14 12.83 9.80
C ILE A 144 8.11 11.88 9.10
N VAL A 145 7.92 10.56 9.23
CA VAL A 145 8.74 9.56 8.54
C VAL A 145 8.62 9.73 7.02
N VAL A 146 7.38 9.89 6.54
CA VAL A 146 7.07 10.12 5.12
C VAL A 146 7.68 11.41 4.61
N LEU A 147 7.60 12.50 5.37
CA LEU A 147 8.15 13.80 4.98
C LEU A 147 9.69 13.78 4.94
N LEU A 148 10.35 13.14 5.90
CA LEU A 148 11.80 12.97 5.90
C LEU A 148 12.28 12.14 4.70
N ALA A 149 11.57 11.06 4.35
CA ALA A 149 11.83 10.29 3.14
C ALA A 149 11.62 11.12 1.86
N ALA A 150 10.58 11.95 1.83
CA ALA A 150 10.34 12.88 0.72
C ALA A 150 11.48 13.90 0.58
N MET A 151 11.97 14.45 1.68
CA MET A 151 13.11 15.39 1.67
C MET A 151 14.40 14.73 1.19
N PHE A 152 14.63 13.46 1.52
CA PHE A 152 15.74 12.70 0.97
C PHE A 152 15.69 12.64 -0.56
N VAL A 153 14.53 12.31 -1.14
CA VAL A 153 14.37 12.23 -2.60
C VAL A 153 14.50 13.59 -3.27
N VAL A 154 13.92 14.63 -2.66
CA VAL A 154 13.99 16.01 -3.18
C VAL A 154 15.41 16.53 -3.16
N SER A 155 16.20 16.21 -2.14
CA SER A 155 17.61 16.61 -2.06
C SER A 155 18.47 16.00 -3.17
N GLY A 156 18.04 14.89 -3.76
CA GLY A 156 18.62 14.30 -4.97
C GLY A 156 18.17 14.98 -6.28
N GLY A 157 17.37 16.05 -6.21
CA GLY A 157 16.87 16.79 -7.37
C GLY A 157 15.59 16.21 -7.99
N TYR A 158 14.98 15.18 -7.41
CA TYR A 158 13.82 14.49 -7.94
C TYR A 158 12.50 15.04 -7.40
N GLN A 159 11.39 14.61 -8.01
CA GLN A 159 10.05 14.99 -7.59
C GLN A 159 9.41 13.92 -6.70
N VAL A 160 8.59 14.39 -5.76
CA VAL A 160 7.78 13.57 -4.86
C VAL A 160 6.32 13.96 -5.00
N ALA A 161 5.44 12.97 -5.07
CA ALA A 161 4.00 13.14 -5.05
C ALA A 161 3.41 12.57 -3.76
N ILE A 162 2.59 13.33 -3.05
CA ILE A 162 1.88 12.90 -1.84
C ILE A 162 0.39 13.02 -2.12
N MET A 163 -0.31 11.88 -2.16
CA MET A 163 -1.76 11.85 -2.31
C MET A 163 -2.43 11.74 -0.94
N ALA A 164 -3.37 12.63 -0.70
CA ALA A 164 -4.27 12.58 0.44
C ALA A 164 -5.71 12.30 -0.01
N PRO A 165 -6.55 11.63 0.79
CA PRO A 165 -7.92 11.30 0.40
C PRO A 165 -8.83 12.53 0.30
N THR A 166 -8.54 13.60 1.03
CA THR A 166 -9.33 14.84 1.06
C THR A 166 -8.46 16.08 0.89
N GLU A 167 -9.07 17.17 0.44
CA GLU A 167 -8.38 18.47 0.32
C GLU A 167 -7.92 19.01 1.68
N VAL A 168 -8.68 18.74 2.75
CA VAL A 168 -8.33 19.15 4.12
C VAL A 168 -7.03 18.47 4.57
N LEU A 169 -6.89 17.16 4.34
CA LEU A 169 -5.67 16.43 4.64
C LEU A 169 -4.50 16.86 3.76
N ALA A 170 -4.75 17.14 2.48
CA ALA A 170 -3.71 17.71 1.60
C ALA A 170 -3.21 19.07 2.11
N MET A 171 -4.11 19.94 2.60
CA MET A 171 -3.75 21.21 3.24
C MET A 171 -2.96 21.02 4.54
N GLN A 172 -3.29 19.99 5.31
CA GLN A 172 -2.54 19.64 6.52
C GLN A 172 -1.11 19.19 6.19
N HIS A 173 -0.96 18.33 5.17
CA HIS A 173 0.37 17.90 4.72
C HIS A 173 1.23 19.06 4.22
N ILE A 174 0.66 19.99 3.42
CA ILE A 174 1.43 21.12 2.92
C ILE A 174 1.90 22.04 4.06
N LYS A 175 1.07 22.21 5.10
CA LYS A 175 1.45 22.94 6.31
C LYS A 175 2.64 22.28 7.02
N SER A 176 2.58 20.95 7.21
CA SER A 176 3.68 20.20 7.82
C SER A 176 4.96 20.28 7.00
N VAL A 177 4.89 20.26 5.66
CA VAL A 177 6.04 20.47 4.79
C VAL A 177 6.62 21.87 4.99
N HIS A 178 5.79 22.91 5.02
CA HIS A 178 6.27 24.28 5.25
C HIS A 178 6.92 24.45 6.61
N GLU A 179 6.39 23.84 7.66
CA GLU A 179 6.99 23.86 8.99
C GLU A 179 8.39 23.22 8.98
N LEU A 180 8.52 22.07 8.31
CA LEU A 180 9.80 21.37 8.16
C LEU A 180 10.83 22.20 7.35
N LEU A 181 10.41 22.82 6.25
CA LEU A 181 11.28 23.66 5.41
C LEU A 181 11.74 24.93 6.13
N ARG A 182 10.89 25.53 6.96
CA ARG A 182 11.26 26.71 7.77
C ARG A 182 12.31 26.38 8.81
N ALA A 183 12.26 25.21 9.42
CA ALA A 183 13.23 24.77 10.42
C ALA A 183 14.67 24.70 9.86
N GLU A 184 14.82 24.52 8.55
CA GLU A 184 16.12 24.43 7.86
C GLU A 184 16.42 25.66 6.98
N GLU A 185 15.59 26.71 7.05
CA GLU A 185 15.71 27.90 6.19
C GLU A 185 15.74 27.58 4.68
N ILE A 186 15.14 26.45 4.28
CA ILE A 186 15.05 26.03 2.88
C ILE A 186 13.94 26.82 2.19
N THR A 187 14.29 27.95 1.63
CA THR A 187 13.33 28.86 0.97
C THR A 187 13.08 28.56 -0.51
N GLU A 188 13.98 27.79 -1.14
CA GLU A 188 13.94 27.50 -2.57
C GLU A 188 12.90 26.43 -2.93
N LEU A 189 12.58 25.53 -1.99
CA LEU A 189 11.57 24.49 -2.20
C LEU A 189 10.17 25.08 -2.00
N LYS A 190 9.38 25.10 -3.08
CA LYS A 190 7.98 25.54 -3.06
C LYS A 190 7.06 24.34 -3.25
N PRO A 191 6.56 23.74 -2.17
CA PRO A 191 5.59 22.65 -2.30
C PRO A 191 4.32 23.17 -2.99
N THR A 192 3.79 22.39 -3.92
CA THR A 192 2.63 22.73 -4.74
C THR A 192 1.46 21.83 -4.36
N ILE A 193 0.29 22.41 -4.15
CA ILE A 193 -0.95 21.67 -3.92
C ILE A 193 -1.78 21.63 -5.20
N LEU A 194 -2.27 20.44 -5.58
CA LEU A 194 -3.14 20.23 -6.73
C LEU A 194 -4.41 19.52 -6.28
N THR A 195 -5.56 20.23 -6.39
CA THR A 195 -6.86 19.71 -5.99
C THR A 195 -7.88 19.76 -7.13
N GLY A 196 -9.04 19.14 -6.89
CA GLY A 196 -10.15 19.18 -7.84
C GLY A 196 -10.79 20.55 -7.95
N SER A 197 -10.75 21.35 -6.88
CA SER A 197 -11.36 22.67 -6.76
C SER A 197 -10.54 23.82 -7.38
N ASP A 198 -9.31 23.54 -7.85
CA ASP A 198 -8.44 24.54 -8.43
C ASP A 198 -9.08 25.20 -9.67
N HIS A 199 -9.07 26.54 -9.72
CA HIS A 199 -9.53 27.29 -10.89
C HIS A 199 -8.65 27.01 -12.11
N SER A 200 -9.25 26.99 -13.31
CA SER A 200 -8.60 26.57 -14.56
C SER A 200 -7.25 27.24 -14.82
N ARG A 201 -7.13 28.56 -14.57
CA ARG A 201 -5.89 29.32 -14.80
C ARG A 201 -4.80 28.93 -13.79
N GLU A 202 -5.15 28.80 -12.52
CA GLU A 202 -4.22 28.38 -11.47
C GLU A 202 -3.78 26.93 -11.66
N LYS A 203 -4.74 26.06 -11.99
CA LYS A 203 -4.46 24.65 -12.31
C LYS A 203 -3.48 24.52 -13.48
N ALA A 204 -3.65 25.29 -14.55
CA ALA A 204 -2.72 25.29 -15.69
C ALA A 204 -1.30 25.68 -15.28
N ARG A 205 -1.14 26.72 -14.43
CA ARG A 205 0.17 27.13 -13.90
C ARG A 205 0.81 26.06 -13.03
N LYS A 206 0.03 25.42 -12.14
CA LYS A 206 0.50 24.30 -11.30
C LYS A 206 0.94 23.12 -12.17
N LEU A 207 0.15 22.73 -13.17
CA LEU A 207 0.51 21.66 -14.10
C LEU A 207 1.81 21.95 -14.85
N LEU A 208 2.03 23.20 -15.25
CA LEU A 208 3.28 23.60 -15.89
C LEU A 208 4.47 23.47 -14.95
N SER A 209 4.37 23.93 -13.68
CA SER A 209 5.45 23.80 -12.70
C SER A 209 5.75 22.34 -12.32
N ILE A 210 4.77 21.46 -12.41
CA ILE A 210 4.98 20.01 -12.23
C ILE A 210 5.71 19.43 -13.44
N SER A 211 5.28 19.77 -14.65
CA SER A 211 5.82 19.20 -15.88
C SER A 211 7.23 19.67 -16.21
N ASN A 212 7.61 20.87 -15.81
CA ASN A 212 8.98 21.39 -15.98
C ASN A 212 9.93 21.01 -14.83
N GLY A 213 9.40 20.35 -13.78
CA GLY A 213 10.20 19.89 -12.63
C GLY A 213 10.54 20.97 -11.60
N GLU A 214 9.94 22.17 -11.70
CA GLU A 214 10.10 23.26 -10.73
C GLU A 214 9.43 22.89 -9.39
N ALA A 215 8.20 22.33 -9.45
CA ALA A 215 7.53 21.79 -8.27
C ALA A 215 8.17 20.44 -7.86
N LYS A 216 8.98 20.44 -6.81
CA LYS A 216 9.66 19.23 -6.30
C LYS A 216 8.76 18.40 -5.39
N ILE A 217 7.93 19.02 -4.59
CA ILE A 217 6.95 18.37 -3.71
C ILE A 217 5.56 18.74 -4.20
N VAL A 218 4.81 17.74 -4.63
CA VAL A 218 3.43 17.92 -5.12
C VAL A 218 2.49 17.16 -4.21
N ILE A 219 1.59 17.87 -3.56
CA ILE A 219 0.59 17.30 -2.66
C ILE A 219 -0.78 17.48 -3.32
N GLY A 220 -1.65 16.49 -3.22
CA GLY A 220 -2.98 16.65 -3.78
C GLY A 220 -3.90 15.48 -3.49
N THR A 221 -5.08 15.53 -4.07
CA THR A 221 -6.07 14.47 -4.00
C THR A 221 -5.99 13.58 -5.25
N HIS A 222 -7.07 12.84 -5.56
CA HIS A 222 -7.18 12.10 -6.82
C HIS A 222 -6.88 12.93 -8.08
N ALA A 223 -6.84 14.26 -7.98
CA ALA A 223 -6.42 15.14 -9.07
C ALA A 223 -5.02 14.79 -9.61
N LEU A 224 -4.14 14.25 -8.78
CA LEU A 224 -2.78 13.83 -9.16
C LEU A 224 -2.77 12.68 -10.19
N PHE A 225 -3.81 11.85 -10.25
CA PHE A 225 -3.92 10.73 -11.20
C PHE A 225 -4.57 11.11 -12.54
N GLN A 226 -4.94 12.38 -12.73
CA GLN A 226 -5.53 12.80 -14.00
C GLN A 226 -4.51 12.71 -15.13
N LYS A 227 -4.96 12.29 -16.32
CA LYS A 227 -4.13 12.15 -17.52
C LYS A 227 -3.33 13.41 -17.93
N LYS A 228 -3.77 14.56 -17.44
CA LYS A 228 -3.12 15.87 -17.71
C LYS A 228 -1.94 16.17 -16.78
N VAL A 229 -1.73 15.37 -15.73
CA VAL A 229 -0.63 15.56 -14.79
C VAL A 229 0.57 14.76 -15.27
N HIS A 230 1.59 15.46 -15.71
CA HIS A 230 2.85 14.87 -16.16
C HIS A 230 3.98 15.36 -15.27
N PHE A 231 4.64 14.43 -14.59
CA PHE A 231 5.83 14.74 -13.79
C PHE A 231 7.07 14.67 -14.69
N ASN A 232 8.02 15.55 -14.46
CA ASN A 232 9.29 15.54 -15.17
C ASN A 232 10.18 14.37 -14.69
N ASN A 233 10.35 14.23 -13.37
CA ASN A 233 11.23 13.23 -12.77
C ASN A 233 10.71 12.74 -11.42
N LEU A 234 9.53 12.11 -11.40
CA LEU A 234 8.93 11.54 -10.19
C LEU A 234 9.66 10.28 -9.76
N ARG A 235 10.13 10.23 -8.51
CA ARG A 235 10.83 9.06 -7.94
C ARG A 235 10.13 8.47 -6.71
N LEU A 236 9.32 9.24 -6.03
CA LEU A 236 8.57 8.75 -4.87
C LEU A 236 7.11 9.17 -4.97
N ALA A 237 6.22 8.20 -4.88
CA ALA A 237 4.79 8.42 -4.74
C ALA A 237 4.32 7.86 -3.39
N ILE A 238 3.66 8.70 -2.63
CA ILE A 238 3.14 8.41 -1.29
C ILE A 238 1.63 8.50 -1.36
N ILE A 239 0.96 7.47 -0.88
CA ILE A 239 -0.51 7.41 -0.82
C ILE A 239 -0.88 7.32 0.65
N ASP A 240 -1.57 8.33 1.15
CA ASP A 240 -2.07 8.40 2.51
C ASP A 240 -3.55 8.01 2.49
N GLU A 241 -3.85 6.83 3.06
CA GLU A 241 -5.18 6.17 3.13
C GLU A 241 -5.93 5.95 1.81
#